data_49dcd574d8bad8b5457c080b1a17c39d
#
_entry.id   49dcd574d8bad8b5457c080b1a17c39d
#
_cell.length_a   1.000
_cell.length_b   1.000
_cell.length_c   1.000
_cell.angle_alpha   90.00
_cell.angle_beta   90.00
_cell.angle_gamma   90.00
#
_symmetry.space_group_name_H-M   'P 1'
#
loop_
_entity.id
_entity.type
_entity.pdbx_description
1 polymer ?
#
loop_
_entity_poly.entity_id
_entity_poly.type
_entity_poly.pdbx_seq_one_letter_code
_entity_poly.pdbx_strand_id
1 'polypeptide(L)'
;MSTPVLNKTAVNENARILGIGAYRPDVIVTNEDVCQWIDSSDEWIRQRTGIITRHRAAADVSVIDMAEGAAREAIQQAGIEPSQLGAVIVSTVTHPYATPSAAAALTERLGATPAPAFDISAACAGYCYGVAQADALVRSGAAQYVLVVGAEKLSDVIDNHERTISFLLGDGAGAVVVGPSDTPGIGPSVWGSDGSKWDAIGMTHSLEDVRKLGESARHSDEIDDPAILSATQDVWPTLRQDGQTVFRWAVWEMAKVAQQALDAAGIEATDLAAFVPHQANMRIIDEMVKKLKLPESVVIGRDIAQAGNTSAASIPLATHRLLQENPGLSGGLALQIGFGAGLVFGAQVVVLP
;
A
#
# COMPACT_ATOMS: atom_id res chain seq x y z
N MET A 1 2.29 -11.82 52.66
CA MET A 1 1.67 -10.95 51.65
C MET A 1 1.83 -11.66 50.31
N SER A 2 0.73 -11.90 49.58
CA SER A 2 0.81 -12.48 48.24
C SER A 2 1.45 -11.48 47.29
N THR A 3 2.40 -11.90 46.44
CA THR A 3 2.96 -11.04 45.40
C THR A 3 1.84 -10.62 44.42
N PRO A 4 1.70 -9.33 44.11
CA PRO A 4 0.72 -8.90 43.11
C PRO A 4 0.99 -9.60 41.76
N VAL A 5 -0.05 -10.11 41.14
CA VAL A 5 0.01 -10.81 39.84
C VAL A 5 -0.79 -10.00 38.83
N LEU A 6 -0.21 -9.77 37.62
CA LEU A 6 -0.91 -9.11 36.53
C LEU A 6 -2.04 -9.99 35.99
N ASN A 7 -3.15 -9.37 35.61
CA ASN A 7 -4.24 -10.06 34.93
C ASN A 7 -3.75 -10.53 33.54
N LYS A 8 -4.20 -11.71 33.13
CA LYS A 8 -3.98 -12.18 31.74
C LYS A 8 -4.97 -11.51 30.80
N THR A 9 -4.46 -11.08 29.63
CA THR A 9 -5.33 -10.65 28.54
C THR A 9 -6.03 -11.86 27.93
N ALA A 10 -7.32 -11.74 27.58
CA ALA A 10 -8.00 -12.71 26.74
C ALA A 10 -7.35 -12.68 25.34
N VAL A 11 -7.09 -13.85 24.77
CA VAL A 11 -6.46 -14.00 23.45
C VAL A 11 -7.43 -14.68 22.50
N ASN A 12 -7.31 -14.35 21.20
CA ASN A 12 -7.96 -15.07 20.12
C ASN A 12 -6.94 -16.02 19.47
N GLU A 13 -7.38 -17.23 19.13
CA GLU A 13 -6.48 -18.18 18.48
C GLU A 13 -6.17 -17.74 17.04
N ASN A 14 -7.16 -17.20 16.35
CA ASN A 14 -7.09 -16.89 14.95
C ASN A 14 -7.66 -15.51 14.63
N ALA A 15 -7.22 -14.93 13.51
CA ALA A 15 -7.80 -13.74 12.91
C ALA A 15 -8.03 -13.97 11.40
N ARG A 16 -8.92 -13.16 10.83
CA ARG A 16 -9.18 -13.14 9.38
C ARG A 16 -9.55 -11.75 8.90
N ILE A 17 -9.46 -11.55 7.58
CA ILE A 17 -10.04 -10.39 6.92
C ILE A 17 -11.56 -10.61 6.84
N LEU A 18 -12.32 -9.67 7.40
CA LEU A 18 -13.80 -9.72 7.47
C LEU A 18 -14.46 -8.88 6.39
N GLY A 19 -13.78 -7.85 5.91
CA GLY A 19 -14.30 -6.96 4.91
C GLY A 19 -13.16 -6.23 4.18
N ILE A 20 -13.44 -5.82 2.95
CA ILE A 20 -12.52 -5.09 2.09
C ILE A 20 -13.26 -3.92 1.44
N GLY A 21 -12.57 -2.81 1.20
CA GLY A 21 -13.11 -1.66 0.51
C GLY A 21 -12.05 -0.94 -0.31
N ALA A 22 -12.51 -0.15 -1.26
CA ALA A 22 -11.66 0.53 -2.23
C ALA A 22 -12.13 1.96 -2.50
N TYR A 23 -11.19 2.84 -2.77
CA TYR A 23 -11.45 4.15 -3.35
C TYR A 23 -10.53 4.35 -4.54
N ARG A 24 -11.13 4.60 -5.70
CA ARG A 24 -10.44 4.92 -6.94
C ARG A 24 -10.85 6.34 -7.35
N PRO A 25 -9.91 7.28 -7.45
CA PRO A 25 -10.22 8.62 -7.96
C PRO A 25 -10.87 8.59 -9.34
N ASP A 26 -11.76 9.54 -9.62
CA ASP A 26 -12.53 9.56 -10.87
C ASP A 26 -11.71 9.98 -12.10
N VAL A 27 -10.61 10.74 -11.89
CA VAL A 27 -9.80 11.23 -13.01
C VAL A 27 -8.93 10.09 -13.54
N ILE A 28 -9.23 9.66 -14.76
CA ILE A 28 -8.45 8.66 -15.49
C ILE A 28 -7.44 9.39 -16.37
N VAL A 29 -6.15 9.07 -16.18
CA VAL A 29 -5.03 9.58 -16.97
C VAL A 29 -4.54 8.48 -17.90
N THR A 30 -4.56 8.71 -19.19
CA THR A 30 -4.10 7.78 -20.23
C THR A 30 -2.60 7.86 -20.46
N ASN A 31 -2.05 6.93 -21.22
CA ASN A 31 -0.63 7.02 -21.63
C ASN A 31 -0.41 8.19 -22.60
N GLU A 32 -1.41 8.52 -23.42
CA GLU A 32 -1.37 9.67 -24.32
C GLU A 32 -1.29 11.00 -23.54
N ASP A 33 -2.01 11.11 -22.42
CA ASP A 33 -1.91 12.28 -21.53
C ASP A 33 -0.51 12.41 -20.94
N VAL A 34 0.07 11.30 -20.47
CA VAL A 34 1.44 11.26 -19.92
C VAL A 34 2.48 11.63 -20.98
N CYS A 35 2.29 11.19 -22.23
CA CYS A 35 3.19 11.50 -23.35
C CYS A 35 3.17 12.99 -23.74
N GLN A 36 2.27 13.81 -23.20
CA GLN A 36 2.36 15.27 -23.33
C GLN A 36 3.44 15.88 -22.45
N TRP A 37 3.86 15.17 -21.41
CA TRP A 37 4.86 15.64 -20.44
C TRP A 37 6.23 14.99 -20.62
N ILE A 38 6.28 13.77 -21.18
CA ILE A 38 7.52 13.02 -21.40
C ILE A 38 7.65 12.53 -22.84
N ASP A 39 8.88 12.43 -23.32
CA ASP A 39 9.19 11.81 -24.62
C ASP A 39 9.04 10.27 -24.52
N SER A 40 7.83 9.78 -24.84
CA SER A 40 7.46 8.35 -24.78
C SER A 40 6.28 8.06 -25.72
N SER A 41 5.76 6.83 -25.69
CA SER A 41 4.58 6.42 -26.43
C SER A 41 3.73 5.44 -25.62
N ASP A 42 2.41 5.37 -25.91
CA ASP A 42 1.50 4.37 -25.31
C ASP A 42 2.04 2.95 -25.49
N GLU A 43 2.50 2.61 -26.70
CA GLU A 43 3.06 1.30 -26.99
C GLU A 43 4.28 0.98 -26.09
N TRP A 44 5.21 1.93 -25.94
CA TRP A 44 6.39 1.74 -25.11
C TRP A 44 6.01 1.55 -23.62
N ILE A 45 5.11 2.37 -23.10
CA ILE A 45 4.64 2.27 -21.70
C ILE A 45 3.98 0.91 -21.46
N ARG A 46 3.06 0.50 -22.33
CA ARG A 46 2.39 -0.82 -22.23
C ARG A 46 3.38 -1.98 -22.28
N GLN A 47 4.30 -1.98 -23.21
CA GLN A 47 5.31 -3.05 -23.34
C GLN A 47 6.23 -3.13 -22.11
N ARG A 48 6.54 -2.00 -21.49
CA ARG A 48 7.48 -1.94 -20.36
C ARG A 48 6.82 -2.19 -19.02
N THR A 49 5.56 -1.86 -18.86
CA THR A 49 4.90 -1.84 -17.55
C THR A 49 3.57 -2.60 -17.50
N GLY A 50 2.92 -2.79 -18.63
CA GLY A 50 1.55 -3.28 -18.73
C GLY A 50 0.48 -2.23 -18.42
N ILE A 51 0.86 -0.99 -18.09
CA ILE A 51 -0.07 0.08 -17.70
C ILE A 51 -0.75 0.66 -18.93
N ILE A 52 -2.09 0.73 -18.88
CA ILE A 52 -2.96 1.33 -19.90
C ILE A 52 -3.40 2.71 -19.42
N THR A 53 -3.86 2.79 -18.17
CA THR A 53 -4.30 4.02 -17.51
C THR A 53 -3.81 4.05 -16.06
N ARG A 54 -4.00 5.18 -15.39
CA ARG A 54 -3.90 5.33 -13.93
C ARG A 54 -4.97 6.31 -13.47
N HIS A 55 -5.31 6.23 -12.18
CA HIS A 55 -6.20 7.20 -11.55
C HIS A 55 -5.37 8.30 -10.89
N ARG A 56 -5.88 9.53 -10.90
CA ARG A 56 -5.33 10.65 -10.14
C ARG A 56 -6.44 11.35 -9.35
N ALA A 57 -6.16 11.67 -8.11
CA ALA A 57 -7.07 12.41 -7.26
C ALA A 57 -7.12 13.88 -7.70
N ALA A 58 -8.29 14.51 -7.61
CA ALA A 58 -8.42 15.93 -7.80
C ALA A 58 -7.61 16.70 -6.72
N ALA A 59 -7.31 17.97 -7.01
CA ALA A 59 -6.45 18.77 -6.12
C ALA A 59 -7.01 18.90 -4.70
N ASP A 60 -8.32 18.93 -4.55
CA ASP A 60 -9.06 19.06 -3.29
C ASP A 60 -9.31 17.72 -2.57
N VAL A 61 -8.98 16.59 -3.19
CA VAL A 61 -9.11 15.25 -2.59
C VAL A 61 -7.79 14.89 -1.90
N SER A 62 -7.83 14.72 -0.59
CA SER A 62 -6.68 14.34 0.22
C SER A 62 -6.50 12.81 0.34
N VAL A 63 -5.34 12.39 0.84
CA VAL A 63 -5.09 10.98 1.24
C VAL A 63 -6.15 10.50 2.23
N ILE A 64 -6.57 11.37 3.16
CA ILE A 64 -7.57 11.01 4.19
C ILE A 64 -8.95 10.84 3.57
N ASP A 65 -9.34 11.64 2.57
CA ASP A 65 -10.63 11.49 1.88
C ASP A 65 -10.71 10.13 1.17
N MET A 66 -9.63 9.75 0.48
CA MET A 66 -9.54 8.45 -0.17
C MET A 66 -9.57 7.29 0.84
N ALA A 67 -8.80 7.43 1.93
CA ALA A 67 -8.75 6.46 3.01
C ALA A 67 -10.13 6.27 3.66
N GLU A 68 -10.89 7.35 3.89
CA GLU A 68 -12.23 7.31 4.44
C GLU A 68 -13.20 6.55 3.52
N GLY A 69 -13.16 6.82 2.21
CA GLY A 69 -14.01 6.12 1.24
C GLY A 69 -13.79 4.60 1.29
N ALA A 70 -12.53 4.15 1.20
CA ALA A 70 -12.18 2.74 1.27
C ALA A 70 -12.51 2.11 2.64
N ALA A 71 -12.27 2.84 3.74
CA ALA A 71 -12.53 2.36 5.09
C ALA A 71 -14.01 2.12 5.35
N ARG A 72 -14.89 3.04 4.93
CA ARG A 72 -16.35 2.90 5.12
C ARG A 72 -16.90 1.67 4.40
N GLU A 73 -16.45 1.39 3.19
CA GLU A 73 -16.84 0.18 2.47
C GLU A 73 -16.35 -1.08 3.18
N ALA A 74 -15.08 -1.12 3.64
CA ALA A 74 -14.53 -2.26 4.36
C ALA A 74 -15.27 -2.53 5.68
N ILE A 75 -15.62 -1.49 6.44
CA ILE A 75 -16.38 -1.57 7.69
C ILE A 75 -17.80 -2.09 7.41
N GLN A 76 -18.46 -1.55 6.38
CA GLN A 76 -19.78 -2.00 5.96
C GLN A 76 -19.79 -3.49 5.58
N GLN A 77 -18.81 -3.91 4.78
CA GLN A 77 -18.68 -5.30 4.35
C GLN A 77 -18.37 -6.24 5.53
N ALA A 78 -17.57 -5.78 6.49
CA ALA A 78 -17.29 -6.52 7.73
C ALA A 78 -18.52 -6.66 8.64
N GLY A 79 -19.58 -5.89 8.44
CA GLY A 79 -20.81 -5.91 9.24
C GLY A 79 -20.60 -5.39 10.66
N ILE A 80 -19.70 -4.45 10.87
CA ILE A 80 -19.40 -3.83 12.17
C ILE A 80 -19.70 -2.33 12.15
N GLU A 81 -19.85 -1.75 13.34
CA GLU A 81 -19.91 -0.30 13.49
C GLU A 81 -18.50 0.28 13.69
N PRO A 82 -18.21 1.51 13.22
CA PRO A 82 -16.92 2.15 13.42
C PRO A 82 -16.45 2.21 14.88
N SER A 83 -17.38 2.38 15.81
CA SER A 83 -17.11 2.41 17.27
C SER A 83 -16.61 1.08 17.84
N GLN A 84 -16.71 -0.01 17.10
CA GLN A 84 -16.19 -1.33 17.51
C GLN A 84 -14.72 -1.53 17.11
N LEU A 85 -14.14 -0.60 16.31
CA LEU A 85 -12.73 -0.65 15.97
C LEU A 85 -11.85 -0.48 17.22
N GLY A 86 -10.95 -1.42 17.43
CA GLY A 86 -9.98 -1.41 18.51
C GLY A 86 -8.62 -0.83 18.07
N ALA A 87 -8.40 -0.62 16.77
CA ALA A 87 -7.26 0.12 16.23
C ALA A 87 -7.49 0.53 14.77
N VAL A 88 -6.86 1.63 14.35
CA VAL A 88 -6.82 2.12 12.97
C VAL A 88 -5.36 2.28 12.55
N ILE A 89 -4.96 1.60 11.47
CA ILE A 89 -3.61 1.62 10.91
C ILE A 89 -3.69 2.14 9.48
N VAL A 90 -2.96 3.21 9.17
CA VAL A 90 -2.84 3.73 7.81
C VAL A 90 -1.41 3.53 7.31
N SER A 91 -1.24 2.85 6.19
CA SER A 91 0.02 2.78 5.48
C SER A 91 0.02 3.81 4.36
N THR A 92 0.89 4.80 4.49
CA THR A 92 1.02 5.89 3.53
C THR A 92 2.42 6.49 3.57
N VAL A 93 2.90 7.00 2.44
CA VAL A 93 4.10 7.84 2.31
C VAL A 93 3.78 9.20 1.69
N THR A 94 2.50 9.48 1.47
CA THR A 94 2.01 10.70 0.80
C THR A 94 1.13 11.58 1.67
N HIS A 95 0.93 11.21 2.95
CA HIS A 95 0.30 12.13 3.91
C HIS A 95 1.23 13.33 4.15
N PRO A 96 0.75 14.58 3.95
CA PRO A 96 1.65 15.75 3.90
C PRO A 96 2.22 16.17 5.26
N TYR A 97 1.68 15.64 6.36
CA TYR A 97 2.10 15.99 7.72
C TYR A 97 2.89 14.84 8.36
N ALA A 98 4.07 15.17 8.91
CA ALA A 98 4.80 14.21 9.73
C ALA A 98 4.07 13.91 11.05
N THR A 99 3.24 14.86 11.53
CA THR A 99 2.35 14.75 12.69
C THR A 99 1.26 15.83 12.61
N PRO A 100 0.01 15.53 12.97
CA PRO A 100 -0.50 14.21 13.40
C PRO A 100 -0.51 13.17 12.28
N SER A 101 -0.72 11.89 12.66
CA SER A 101 -0.86 10.79 11.69
C SER A 101 -2.16 10.91 10.87
N ALA A 102 -2.16 10.38 9.65
CA ALA A 102 -3.37 10.24 8.85
C ALA A 102 -4.42 9.36 9.56
N ALA A 103 -3.96 8.31 10.23
CA ALA A 103 -4.83 7.42 11.00
C ALA A 103 -5.61 8.13 12.10
N ALA A 104 -5.01 9.11 12.80
CA ALA A 104 -5.71 9.88 13.84
C ALA A 104 -6.87 10.71 13.26
N ALA A 105 -6.63 11.39 12.14
CA ALA A 105 -7.68 12.15 11.45
C ALA A 105 -8.77 11.22 10.88
N LEU A 106 -8.38 10.08 10.33
CA LEU A 106 -9.33 9.08 9.81
C LEU A 106 -10.21 8.50 10.92
N THR A 107 -9.64 8.21 12.10
CA THR A 107 -10.38 7.69 13.26
C THR A 107 -11.52 8.63 13.67
N GLU A 108 -11.25 9.94 13.71
CA GLU A 108 -12.28 10.94 14.02
C GLU A 108 -13.36 11.01 12.94
N ARG A 109 -12.98 11.04 11.66
CA ARG A 109 -13.92 11.09 10.53
C ARG A 109 -14.83 9.87 10.47
N LEU A 110 -14.34 8.70 10.86
CA LEU A 110 -15.12 7.47 10.90
C LEU A 110 -16.05 7.39 12.11
N GLY A 111 -15.82 8.19 13.16
CA GLY A 111 -16.49 8.05 14.45
C GLY A 111 -15.99 6.83 15.25
N ALA A 112 -14.72 6.45 15.05
CA ALA A 112 -14.09 5.31 15.70
C ALA A 112 -13.33 5.68 16.99
N THR A 113 -13.36 6.95 17.41
CA THR A 113 -12.76 7.40 18.67
C THR A 113 -13.38 6.65 19.87
N PRO A 114 -12.57 6.09 20.81
CA PRO A 114 -11.15 6.38 21.07
C PRO A 114 -10.16 5.31 20.55
N ALA A 115 -10.39 4.70 19.40
CA ALA A 115 -9.48 3.68 18.87
C ALA A 115 -8.03 4.22 18.74
N PRO A 116 -7.02 3.45 19.18
CA PRO A 116 -5.62 3.75 18.88
C PRO A 116 -5.40 3.91 17.37
N ALA A 117 -4.63 4.94 16.98
CA ALA A 117 -4.45 5.29 15.58
C ALA A 117 -2.97 5.63 15.31
N PHE A 118 -2.38 5.01 14.28
CA PHE A 118 -1.01 5.26 13.88
C PHE A 118 -0.76 4.94 12.40
N ASP A 119 0.24 5.63 11.83
CA ASP A 119 0.67 5.38 10.46
C ASP A 119 1.86 4.42 10.41
N ILE A 120 1.95 3.67 9.30
CA ILE A 120 3.10 2.83 8.96
C ILE A 120 3.79 3.43 7.73
N SER A 121 5.09 3.67 7.83
CA SER A 121 5.96 4.02 6.72
C SER A 121 6.79 2.81 6.29
N ALA A 122 6.19 1.94 5.45
CA ALA A 122 6.86 0.80 4.82
C ALA A 122 6.57 0.74 3.31
N ALA A 123 6.30 1.91 2.72
CA ALA A 123 6.04 2.09 1.30
C ALA A 123 5.08 1.02 0.75
N CYS A 124 5.39 0.43 -0.42
CA CYS A 124 4.51 -0.54 -1.08
C CYS A 124 4.34 -1.87 -0.31
N ALA A 125 5.17 -2.16 0.70
CA ALA A 125 4.98 -3.30 1.60
C ALA A 125 4.04 -2.98 2.80
N GLY A 126 3.67 -1.72 2.96
CA GLY A 126 3.01 -1.24 4.16
C GLY A 126 1.65 -1.88 4.43
N TYR A 127 0.88 -2.22 3.40
CA TYR A 127 -0.35 -2.99 3.58
C TYR A 127 -0.08 -4.36 4.23
N CYS A 128 0.90 -5.12 3.73
CA CYS A 128 1.26 -6.42 4.30
C CYS A 128 1.77 -6.28 5.75
N TYR A 129 2.51 -5.22 6.06
CA TYR A 129 2.94 -4.90 7.42
C TYR A 129 1.74 -4.56 8.31
N GLY A 130 0.77 -3.79 7.79
CA GLY A 130 -0.48 -3.48 8.48
C GLY A 130 -1.31 -4.71 8.82
N VAL A 131 -1.45 -5.64 7.85
CA VAL A 131 -2.16 -6.91 8.06
C VAL A 131 -1.46 -7.77 9.12
N ALA A 132 -0.11 -7.85 9.09
CA ALA A 132 0.66 -8.56 10.11
C ALA A 132 0.48 -7.96 11.51
N GLN A 133 0.47 -6.62 11.62
CA GLN A 133 0.19 -5.91 12.87
C GLN A 133 -1.24 -6.17 13.35
N ALA A 134 -2.21 -6.11 12.43
CA ALA A 134 -3.63 -6.34 12.74
C ALA A 134 -3.87 -7.77 13.24
N ASP A 135 -3.28 -8.79 12.60
CA ASP A 135 -3.32 -10.18 13.07
C ASP A 135 -2.78 -10.29 14.50
N ALA A 136 -1.62 -9.68 14.76
CA ALA A 136 -1.00 -9.70 16.09
C ALA A 136 -1.87 -9.00 17.15
N LEU A 137 -2.46 -7.83 16.84
CA LEU A 137 -3.33 -7.09 17.75
C LEU A 137 -4.62 -7.85 18.07
N VAL A 138 -5.24 -8.46 17.05
CA VAL A 138 -6.46 -9.27 17.24
C VAL A 138 -6.15 -10.52 18.04
N ARG A 139 -5.11 -11.27 17.67
CA ARG A 139 -4.77 -12.54 18.36
C ARG A 139 -4.30 -12.32 19.79
N SER A 140 -3.57 -11.24 20.06
CA SER A 140 -3.17 -10.90 21.44
C SER A 140 -4.33 -10.41 22.31
N GLY A 141 -5.49 -10.14 21.73
CA GLY A 141 -6.65 -9.54 22.43
C GLY A 141 -6.49 -8.05 22.73
N ALA A 142 -5.47 -7.40 22.17
CA ALA A 142 -5.27 -5.95 22.32
C ALA A 142 -6.33 -5.14 21.57
N ALA A 143 -6.87 -5.67 20.46
CA ALA A 143 -7.97 -5.12 19.71
C ALA A 143 -8.91 -6.23 19.24
N GLN A 144 -10.22 -5.97 19.18
CA GLN A 144 -11.19 -6.92 18.62
C GLN A 144 -11.22 -6.80 17.10
N TYR A 145 -11.32 -5.59 16.59
CA TYR A 145 -11.31 -5.30 15.16
C TYR A 145 -10.23 -4.27 14.86
N VAL A 146 -9.48 -4.48 13.78
CA VAL A 146 -8.44 -3.55 13.33
C VAL A 146 -8.72 -3.16 11.89
N LEU A 147 -8.82 -1.87 11.63
CA LEU A 147 -8.86 -1.32 10.28
C LEU A 147 -7.43 -1.11 9.78
N VAL A 148 -7.11 -1.68 8.62
CA VAL A 148 -5.85 -1.46 7.89
C VAL A 148 -6.16 -0.79 6.56
N VAL A 149 -5.55 0.37 6.33
CA VAL A 149 -5.73 1.14 5.09
C VAL A 149 -4.38 1.35 4.43
N GLY A 150 -4.28 1.05 3.15
CA GLY A 150 -3.23 1.56 2.27
C GLY A 150 -3.79 2.73 1.47
N ALA A 151 -3.23 3.93 1.58
CA ALA A 151 -3.75 5.12 0.90
C ALA A 151 -2.62 6.00 0.39
N GLU A 152 -2.66 6.34 -0.90
CA GLU A 152 -1.59 7.11 -1.53
C GLU A 152 -2.13 8.12 -2.55
N LYS A 153 -1.63 9.36 -2.45
CA LYS A 153 -1.75 10.39 -3.48
C LYS A 153 -0.36 10.65 -4.07
N LEU A 154 0.11 9.69 -4.86
CA LEU A 154 1.46 9.75 -5.43
C LEU A 154 1.61 10.88 -6.44
N SER A 155 0.50 11.35 -7.02
CA SER A 155 0.50 12.51 -7.92
C SER A 155 1.03 13.79 -7.28
N ASP A 156 0.97 13.92 -5.94
CA ASP A 156 1.51 15.08 -5.22
C ASP A 156 3.05 15.04 -5.08
N VAL A 157 3.65 13.87 -5.28
CA VAL A 157 5.10 13.64 -5.12
C VAL A 157 5.76 13.09 -6.38
N ILE A 158 5.14 13.30 -7.54
CA ILE A 158 5.70 12.99 -8.86
C ILE A 158 6.18 14.27 -9.53
N ASP A 159 7.36 14.24 -10.11
CA ASP A 159 7.69 15.14 -11.21
C ASP A 159 7.11 14.55 -12.52
N ASN A 160 6.12 15.22 -13.10
CA ASN A 160 5.48 14.75 -14.33
C ASN A 160 6.45 14.67 -15.52
N HIS A 161 7.56 15.41 -15.48
CA HIS A 161 8.58 15.43 -16.53
C HIS A 161 9.69 14.39 -16.31
N GLU A 162 9.73 13.73 -15.13
CA GLU A 162 10.69 12.67 -14.85
C GLU A 162 10.29 11.37 -15.59
N ARG A 163 11.01 11.09 -16.66
CA ARG A 163 10.71 10.01 -17.60
C ARG A 163 10.79 8.60 -17.01
N THR A 164 11.47 8.41 -15.87
CA THR A 164 11.71 7.06 -15.31
C THR A 164 10.60 6.59 -14.39
N ILE A 165 9.76 7.50 -13.88
CA ILE A 165 8.76 7.18 -12.85
C ILE A 165 7.36 7.77 -13.10
N SER A 166 7.24 8.90 -13.79
CA SER A 166 5.99 9.65 -13.93
C SER A 166 4.83 8.84 -14.54
N PHE A 167 5.16 7.92 -15.45
CA PHE A 167 4.17 7.06 -16.12
C PHE A 167 3.72 5.85 -15.28
N LEU A 168 4.38 5.57 -14.16
CA LEU A 168 4.12 4.38 -13.35
C LEU A 168 3.00 4.58 -12.33
N LEU A 169 2.99 5.75 -11.69
CA LEU A 169 2.32 5.96 -10.42
C LEU A 169 0.88 6.45 -10.59
N GLY A 170 0.00 5.97 -9.73
CA GLY A 170 -1.39 6.36 -9.60
C GLY A 170 -1.82 6.55 -8.16
N ASP A 171 -2.97 7.16 -7.95
CA ASP A 171 -3.56 7.46 -6.65
C ASP A 171 -4.67 6.46 -6.31
N GLY A 172 -4.93 6.26 -5.03
CA GLY A 172 -6.04 5.46 -4.55
C GLY A 172 -5.88 5.01 -3.10
N ALA A 173 -6.91 4.37 -2.60
CA ALA A 173 -6.91 3.74 -1.29
C ALA A 173 -7.62 2.39 -1.32
N GLY A 174 -7.12 1.45 -0.52
CA GLY A 174 -7.78 0.20 -0.25
C GLY A 174 -7.69 -0.13 1.23
N ALA A 175 -8.73 -0.73 1.77
CA ALA A 175 -8.84 -0.99 3.20
C ALA A 175 -9.33 -2.40 3.48
N VAL A 176 -8.94 -2.96 4.63
CA VAL A 176 -9.50 -4.20 5.16
C VAL A 176 -9.80 -4.05 6.65
N VAL A 177 -10.83 -4.76 7.10
CA VAL A 177 -11.09 -4.98 8.53
C VAL A 177 -10.62 -6.38 8.90
N VAL A 178 -9.72 -6.47 9.86
CA VAL A 178 -9.26 -7.73 10.46
C VAL A 178 -9.95 -7.92 11.80
N GLY A 179 -10.49 -9.11 12.04
CA GLY A 179 -11.16 -9.45 13.28
C GLY A 179 -10.97 -10.92 13.67
N PRO A 180 -11.49 -11.35 14.84
CA PRO A 180 -11.35 -12.71 15.34
C PRO A 180 -12.05 -13.73 14.44
N SER A 181 -11.54 -14.96 14.44
CA SER A 181 -12.10 -16.08 13.68
C SER A 181 -11.92 -17.40 14.42
N ASP A 182 -12.86 -18.32 14.20
CA ASP A 182 -12.77 -19.69 14.73
C ASP A 182 -11.75 -20.54 13.97
N THR A 183 -11.37 -20.14 12.75
CA THR A 183 -10.41 -20.84 11.92
C THR A 183 -9.31 -19.90 11.44
N PRO A 184 -8.10 -20.39 11.16
CA PRO A 184 -7.02 -19.56 10.62
C PRO A 184 -7.44 -18.88 9.32
N GLY A 185 -7.44 -17.55 9.29
CA GLY A 185 -7.76 -16.74 8.11
C GLY A 185 -6.59 -15.91 7.60
N ILE A 186 -5.52 -15.79 8.41
CA ILE A 186 -4.26 -15.13 8.05
C ILE A 186 -3.14 -16.08 8.46
N GLY A 187 -2.33 -16.50 7.51
CA GLY A 187 -1.13 -17.33 7.73
C GLY A 187 0.01 -16.52 8.32
N PRO A 188 1.08 -17.20 8.78
CA PRO A 188 2.27 -16.52 9.29
C PRO A 188 2.84 -15.53 8.28
N SER A 189 3.12 -14.32 8.74
CA SER A 189 3.72 -13.28 7.89
C SER A 189 5.22 -13.50 7.76
N VAL A 190 5.71 -13.45 6.52
CA VAL A 190 7.14 -13.42 6.18
C VAL A 190 7.48 -11.99 5.74
N TRP A 191 8.24 -11.29 6.55
CA TRP A 191 8.56 -9.88 6.33
C TRP A 191 10.01 -9.57 6.71
N GLY A 192 10.55 -8.50 6.11
CA GLY A 192 11.93 -8.12 6.34
C GLY A 192 12.36 -6.91 5.54
N SER A 193 13.65 -6.60 5.65
CA SER A 193 14.26 -5.45 4.98
C SER A 193 15.68 -5.75 4.49
N ASP A 194 16.09 -5.05 3.42
CA ASP A 194 17.46 -4.96 2.92
C ASP A 194 17.91 -3.49 2.92
N GLY A 195 18.30 -3.00 4.10
CA GLY A 195 18.75 -1.62 4.29
C GLY A 195 20.04 -1.27 3.53
N SER A 196 20.75 -2.25 2.96
CA SER A 196 21.92 -1.97 2.11
C SER A 196 21.57 -1.25 0.80
N LYS A 197 20.29 -1.23 0.43
CA LYS A 197 19.74 -0.59 -0.77
C LYS A 197 18.69 0.48 -0.43
N TRP A 198 18.82 1.10 0.73
CA TRP A 198 17.85 2.06 1.25
C TRP A 198 17.59 3.25 0.30
N ASP A 199 18.56 3.59 -0.54
CA ASP A 199 18.53 4.69 -1.48
C ASP A 199 18.01 4.31 -2.89
N ALA A 200 17.70 3.03 -3.13
CA ALA A 200 17.22 2.57 -4.44
C ALA A 200 15.85 3.15 -4.83
N ILE A 201 15.02 3.46 -3.85
CA ILE A 201 13.76 4.20 -4.00
C ILE A 201 13.69 5.21 -2.84
N GLY A 202 13.44 6.46 -3.14
CA GLY A 202 13.34 7.49 -2.11
C GLY A 202 12.90 8.84 -2.65
N MET A 203 12.90 9.83 -1.80
CA MET A 203 12.64 11.22 -2.18
C MET A 203 13.93 11.88 -2.69
N THR A 204 13.79 12.83 -3.62
CA THR A 204 14.91 13.62 -4.15
C THR A 204 15.52 14.54 -3.09
N HIS A 205 14.68 15.07 -2.20
CA HIS A 205 15.07 16.03 -1.16
C HIS A 205 14.48 15.63 0.19
N SER A 206 15.18 15.99 1.26
CA SER A 206 14.71 15.82 2.63
C SER A 206 13.90 17.04 3.08
N LEU A 207 13.14 16.88 4.16
CA LEU A 207 12.49 18.04 4.83
C LEU A 207 13.51 19.07 5.32
N GLU A 208 14.75 18.65 5.61
CA GLU A 208 15.83 19.56 5.99
C GLU A 208 16.27 20.45 4.81
N ASP A 209 16.32 19.90 3.60
CA ASP A 209 16.64 20.66 2.39
C ASP A 209 15.56 21.71 2.11
N VAL A 210 14.28 21.33 2.24
CA VAL A 210 13.14 22.26 2.11
C VAL A 210 13.20 23.35 3.18
N ARG A 211 13.57 23.00 4.43
CA ARG A 211 13.72 23.97 5.52
C ARG A 211 14.83 24.99 5.24
N LYS A 212 16.00 24.53 4.77
CA LYS A 212 17.14 25.41 4.43
C LYS A 212 16.75 26.43 3.37
N LEU A 213 15.99 26.00 2.35
CA LEU A 213 15.49 26.91 1.32
C LEU A 213 14.52 27.94 1.92
N GLY A 214 13.57 27.51 2.76
CA GLY A 214 12.63 28.40 3.43
C GLY A 214 13.32 29.40 4.36
N GLU A 215 14.45 29.05 4.98
CA GLU A 215 15.29 29.98 5.75
C GLU A 215 15.95 31.03 4.85
N SER A 216 16.47 30.64 3.71
CA SER A 216 17.05 31.57 2.71
C SER A 216 15.98 32.53 2.18
N ALA A 217 14.77 32.04 1.90
CA ALA A 217 13.66 32.86 1.43
C ALA A 217 13.18 33.88 2.47
N ARG A 218 13.18 33.53 3.77
CA ARG A 218 12.77 34.46 4.85
C ARG A 218 13.73 35.63 5.05
N HIS A 219 14.98 35.51 4.61
CA HIS A 219 16.00 36.58 4.71
C HIS A 219 16.09 37.39 3.41
N SER A 220 15.26 37.14 2.44
CA SER A 220 15.11 37.89 1.22
C SER A 220 13.93 38.88 1.39
N ASP A 221 14.18 40.16 1.15
CA ASP A 221 13.13 41.20 1.16
C ASP A 221 12.15 41.05 -0.04
N GLU A 222 12.41 40.10 -0.95
CA GLU A 222 11.63 39.87 -2.16
C GLU A 222 11.06 38.43 -2.17
N ILE A 223 9.93 38.21 -1.48
CA ILE A 223 9.22 36.92 -1.45
C ILE A 223 8.73 36.52 -2.85
N ASP A 224 8.50 37.49 -3.73
CA ASP A 224 8.04 37.29 -5.11
C ASP A 224 9.19 37.22 -6.14
N ASP A 225 10.45 37.08 -5.70
CA ASP A 225 11.59 36.91 -6.63
C ASP A 225 11.42 35.61 -7.42
N PRO A 226 11.34 35.69 -8.78
CA PRO A 226 11.24 34.52 -9.65
C PRO A 226 12.35 33.47 -9.43
N ALA A 227 13.54 33.90 -9.00
CA ALA A 227 14.65 33.00 -8.68
C ALA A 227 14.37 32.18 -7.41
N ILE A 228 13.73 32.77 -6.39
CA ILE A 228 13.32 32.09 -5.16
C ILE A 228 12.18 31.11 -5.45
N LEU A 229 11.19 31.53 -6.24
CA LEU A 229 10.08 30.66 -6.65
C LEU A 229 10.58 29.48 -7.50
N SER A 230 11.51 29.70 -8.42
CA SER A 230 12.15 28.64 -9.20
C SER A 230 12.92 27.67 -8.30
N ALA A 231 13.77 28.21 -7.39
CA ALA A 231 14.53 27.38 -6.46
C ALA A 231 13.63 26.57 -5.50
N THR A 232 12.42 27.08 -5.17
CA THR A 232 11.44 26.34 -4.35
C THR A 232 10.86 25.16 -5.11
N GLN A 233 10.60 25.31 -6.41
CA GLN A 233 10.13 24.21 -7.27
C GLN A 233 11.21 23.13 -7.42
N ASP A 234 12.47 23.51 -7.56
CA ASP A 234 13.59 22.58 -7.72
C ASP A 234 13.86 21.74 -6.45
N VAL A 235 13.39 22.18 -5.28
CA VAL A 235 13.62 21.51 -3.98
C VAL A 235 12.35 20.78 -3.49
N TRP A 236 11.22 20.87 -4.20
CA TRP A 236 10.04 20.09 -3.83
C TRP A 236 10.37 18.58 -3.88
N PRO A 237 10.15 17.83 -2.76
CA PRO A 237 10.49 16.42 -2.72
C PRO A 237 9.65 15.63 -3.72
N THR A 238 10.29 14.97 -4.66
CA THR A 238 9.66 14.04 -5.59
C THR A 238 10.26 12.64 -5.45
N LEU A 239 9.48 11.62 -5.87
CA LEU A 239 9.94 10.25 -5.86
C LEU A 239 10.97 10.01 -6.96
N ARG A 240 12.05 9.30 -6.61
CA ARG A 240 13.05 8.77 -7.53
C ARG A 240 13.25 7.28 -7.30
N GLN A 241 13.66 6.56 -8.35
CA GLN A 241 14.02 5.15 -8.22
C GLN A 241 15.14 4.74 -9.17
N ASP A 242 16.00 3.81 -8.73
CA ASP A 242 16.84 3.00 -9.62
C ASP A 242 16.01 1.79 -10.10
N GLY A 243 15.28 1.98 -11.19
CA GLY A 243 14.37 0.97 -11.72
C GLY A 243 15.03 -0.37 -12.06
N GLN A 244 16.33 -0.38 -12.45
CA GLN A 244 17.05 -1.61 -12.77
C GLN A 244 17.39 -2.42 -11.51
N THR A 245 17.87 -1.75 -10.47
CA THR A 245 18.18 -2.38 -9.19
C THR A 245 16.93 -2.93 -8.54
N VAL A 246 15.85 -2.13 -8.50
CA VAL A 246 14.54 -2.54 -7.95
C VAL A 246 13.96 -3.72 -8.71
N PHE A 247 13.95 -3.68 -10.06
CA PHE A 247 13.43 -4.78 -10.87
C PHE A 247 14.19 -6.10 -10.62
N ARG A 248 15.52 -6.06 -10.65
CA ARG A 248 16.35 -7.26 -10.41
C ARG A 248 16.10 -7.83 -9.01
N TRP A 249 16.10 -6.97 -8.00
CA TRP A 249 15.85 -7.38 -6.63
C TRP A 249 14.45 -7.99 -6.47
N ALA A 250 13.40 -7.32 -6.98
CA ALA A 250 12.03 -7.81 -6.90
C ALA A 250 11.88 -9.19 -7.57
N VAL A 251 12.40 -9.38 -8.78
CA VAL A 251 12.28 -10.65 -9.52
C VAL A 251 13.01 -11.80 -8.80
N TRP A 252 14.17 -11.54 -8.19
CA TRP A 252 14.98 -12.61 -7.59
C TRP A 252 14.58 -12.91 -6.13
N GLU A 253 14.36 -11.88 -5.33
CA GLU A 253 14.12 -12.05 -3.90
C GLU A 253 12.64 -12.31 -3.59
N MET A 254 11.70 -11.64 -4.28
CA MET A 254 10.29 -11.74 -3.92
C MET A 254 9.69 -13.12 -4.23
N ALA A 255 10.19 -13.82 -5.24
CA ALA A 255 9.77 -15.20 -5.47
C ALA A 255 10.19 -16.14 -4.32
N LYS A 256 11.36 -15.89 -3.71
CA LYS A 256 11.80 -16.65 -2.52
C LYS A 256 10.93 -16.32 -1.30
N VAL A 257 10.64 -15.03 -1.08
CA VAL A 257 9.76 -14.58 0.02
C VAL A 257 8.35 -15.14 -0.15
N ALA A 258 7.83 -15.16 -1.37
CA ALA A 258 6.53 -15.76 -1.69
C ALA A 258 6.50 -17.26 -1.38
N GLN A 259 7.56 -18.00 -1.76
CA GLN A 259 7.68 -19.43 -1.41
C GLN A 259 7.76 -19.63 0.11
N GLN A 260 8.54 -18.81 0.81
CA GLN A 260 8.61 -18.86 2.27
C GLN A 260 7.25 -18.63 2.94
N ALA A 261 6.41 -17.75 2.37
CA ALA A 261 5.05 -17.52 2.89
C ALA A 261 4.14 -18.73 2.67
N LEU A 262 4.25 -19.43 1.54
CA LEU A 262 3.55 -20.69 1.30
C LEU A 262 4.01 -21.78 2.28
N ASP A 263 5.32 -21.95 2.43
CA ASP A 263 5.93 -22.93 3.35
C ASP A 263 5.48 -22.65 4.80
N ALA A 264 5.50 -21.38 5.22
CA ALA A 264 5.06 -20.98 6.56
C ALA A 264 3.56 -21.21 6.80
N ALA A 265 2.74 -21.08 5.75
CA ALA A 265 1.32 -21.38 5.79
C ALA A 265 1.03 -22.89 5.69
N GLY A 266 2.01 -23.71 5.33
CA GLY A 266 1.86 -25.15 5.17
C GLY A 266 1.03 -25.55 3.95
N ILE A 267 1.08 -24.77 2.87
CA ILE A 267 0.31 -25.01 1.64
C ILE A 267 1.22 -24.97 0.41
N GLU A 268 0.74 -25.55 -0.67
CA GLU A 268 1.40 -25.52 -1.96
C GLU A 268 0.80 -24.44 -2.88
N ALA A 269 1.53 -24.05 -3.91
CA ALA A 269 1.05 -23.07 -4.90
C ALA A 269 -0.25 -23.51 -5.61
N THR A 270 -0.50 -24.81 -5.68
CA THR A 270 -1.71 -25.42 -6.24
C THR A 270 -2.96 -25.25 -5.39
N ASP A 271 -2.79 -24.93 -4.10
CA ASP A 271 -3.91 -24.71 -3.18
C ASP A 271 -4.46 -23.27 -3.24
N LEU A 272 -3.72 -22.39 -3.93
CA LEU A 272 -4.12 -20.99 -4.06
C LEU A 272 -5.30 -20.83 -5.04
N ALA A 273 -6.28 -20.05 -4.64
CA ALA A 273 -7.31 -19.51 -5.52
C ALA A 273 -6.83 -18.23 -6.23
N ALA A 274 -6.00 -17.42 -5.55
CA ALA A 274 -5.50 -16.17 -6.11
C ALA A 274 -4.05 -15.86 -5.71
N PHE A 275 -3.36 -15.09 -6.55
CA PHE A 275 -2.08 -14.45 -6.24
C PHE A 275 -2.20 -12.95 -6.46
N VAL A 276 -1.98 -12.17 -5.41
CA VAL A 276 -2.13 -10.70 -5.42
C VAL A 276 -0.82 -10.05 -4.98
N PRO A 277 0.15 -9.90 -5.88
CA PRO A 277 1.37 -9.17 -5.60
C PRO A 277 1.14 -7.66 -5.65
N HIS A 278 2.04 -6.91 -5.01
CA HIS A 278 2.16 -5.48 -5.24
C HIS A 278 2.19 -5.16 -6.73
N GLN A 279 1.36 -4.20 -7.13
CA GLN A 279 1.16 -3.82 -8.52
C GLN A 279 2.26 -2.82 -8.99
N ALA A 280 3.53 -3.26 -8.90
CA ALA A 280 4.68 -2.43 -9.26
C ALA A 280 4.89 -2.31 -10.77
N ASN A 281 4.82 -3.45 -11.46
CA ASN A 281 5.06 -3.58 -12.90
C ASN A 281 4.57 -4.96 -13.36
N MET A 282 3.81 -5.04 -14.46
CA MET A 282 3.28 -6.30 -14.98
C MET A 282 4.36 -7.36 -15.23
N ARG A 283 5.53 -6.93 -15.71
CA ARG A 283 6.66 -7.82 -15.97
C ARG A 283 7.21 -8.47 -14.70
N ILE A 284 7.17 -7.76 -13.56
CA ILE A 284 7.55 -8.34 -12.26
C ILE A 284 6.51 -9.38 -11.86
N ILE A 285 5.22 -9.08 -12.02
CA ILE A 285 4.11 -10.01 -11.73
C ILE A 285 4.29 -11.30 -12.55
N ASP A 286 4.50 -11.18 -13.87
CA ASP A 286 4.66 -12.32 -14.77
C ASP A 286 5.89 -13.19 -14.42
N GLU A 287 7.02 -12.55 -14.07
CA GLU A 287 8.21 -13.29 -13.64
C GLU A 287 8.00 -14.00 -12.30
N MET A 288 7.24 -13.42 -11.37
CA MET A 288 6.89 -14.08 -10.11
C MET A 288 5.97 -15.28 -10.36
N VAL A 289 4.92 -15.12 -11.16
CA VAL A 289 4.02 -16.22 -11.57
C VAL A 289 4.80 -17.38 -12.14
N LYS A 290 5.73 -17.10 -13.07
CA LYS A 290 6.58 -18.10 -13.71
C LYS A 290 7.52 -18.80 -12.70
N LYS A 291 8.16 -18.04 -11.80
CA LYS A 291 9.10 -18.59 -10.82
C LYS A 291 8.41 -19.45 -9.76
N LEU A 292 7.22 -19.04 -9.33
CA LEU A 292 6.38 -19.80 -8.40
C LEU A 292 5.68 -20.99 -9.08
N LYS A 293 5.75 -21.08 -10.41
CA LYS A 293 5.07 -22.11 -11.21
C LYS A 293 3.58 -22.19 -10.90
N LEU A 294 2.94 -21.03 -10.73
CA LEU A 294 1.52 -20.96 -10.41
C LEU A 294 0.71 -21.65 -11.52
N PRO A 295 -0.23 -22.54 -11.18
CA PRO A 295 -1.11 -23.17 -12.18
C PRO A 295 -2.07 -22.15 -12.79
N GLU A 296 -2.58 -22.44 -13.99
CA GLU A 296 -3.52 -21.56 -14.71
C GLU A 296 -4.84 -21.33 -13.95
N SER A 297 -5.19 -22.21 -13.01
CA SER A 297 -6.36 -22.06 -12.14
C SER A 297 -6.22 -20.93 -11.12
N VAL A 298 -5.00 -20.49 -10.81
CA VAL A 298 -4.78 -19.38 -9.85
C VAL A 298 -5.04 -18.05 -10.55
N VAL A 299 -6.00 -17.29 -10.03
CA VAL A 299 -6.33 -15.96 -10.57
C VAL A 299 -5.29 -14.94 -10.13
N ILE A 300 -4.71 -14.22 -11.07
CA ILE A 300 -3.62 -13.28 -10.82
C ILE A 300 -4.15 -11.85 -10.76
N GLY A 301 -3.86 -11.12 -9.67
CA GLY A 301 -4.15 -9.69 -9.55
C GLY A 301 -3.33 -8.87 -10.54
N ARG A 302 -4.02 -8.18 -11.46
CA ARG A 302 -3.42 -7.37 -12.54
C ARG A 302 -4.04 -5.98 -12.63
N ASP A 303 -4.41 -5.44 -11.49
CA ASP A 303 -5.03 -4.11 -11.37
C ASP A 303 -4.15 -2.99 -11.92
N ILE A 304 -2.84 -3.21 -11.94
CA ILE A 304 -1.85 -2.27 -12.48
C ILE A 304 -2.17 -1.80 -13.89
N ALA A 305 -2.82 -2.62 -14.70
CA ALA A 305 -3.15 -2.25 -16.08
C ALA A 305 -4.03 -0.99 -16.16
N GLN A 306 -4.89 -0.77 -15.16
CA GLN A 306 -5.84 0.34 -15.12
C GLN A 306 -5.57 1.32 -13.99
N ALA A 307 -5.01 0.86 -12.87
CA ALA A 307 -4.76 1.70 -11.70
C ALA A 307 -3.36 2.33 -11.68
N GLY A 308 -2.41 1.79 -12.46
CA GLY A 308 -0.99 2.09 -12.27
C GLY A 308 -0.47 1.51 -10.95
N ASN A 309 0.70 1.95 -10.54
CA ASN A 309 1.27 1.59 -9.25
C ASN A 309 0.76 2.57 -8.17
N THR A 310 -0.08 2.08 -7.28
CA THR A 310 -0.67 2.84 -6.16
C THR A 310 0.00 2.52 -4.81
N SER A 311 1.27 2.08 -4.82
CA SER A 311 2.08 1.80 -3.62
C SER A 311 1.36 0.91 -2.60
N ALA A 312 1.17 1.37 -1.36
CA ALA A 312 0.51 0.62 -0.28
C ALA A 312 -0.96 0.27 -0.57
N ALA A 313 -1.65 1.04 -1.41
CA ALA A 313 -3.03 0.75 -1.81
C ALA A 313 -3.16 -0.39 -2.83
N SER A 314 -2.07 -0.77 -3.50
CA SER A 314 -2.12 -1.62 -4.69
C SER A 314 -2.65 -3.04 -4.44
N ILE A 315 -2.27 -3.68 -3.33
CA ILE A 315 -2.71 -5.03 -2.99
C ILE A 315 -4.20 -5.04 -2.61
N PRO A 316 -4.69 -4.21 -1.68
CA PRO A 316 -6.10 -4.21 -1.34
C PRO A 316 -6.99 -3.77 -2.52
N LEU A 317 -6.56 -2.81 -3.36
CA LEU A 317 -7.27 -2.45 -4.58
C LEU A 317 -7.35 -3.61 -5.57
N ALA A 318 -6.24 -4.30 -5.81
CA ALA A 318 -6.21 -5.47 -6.70
C ALA A 318 -7.06 -6.63 -6.14
N THR A 319 -7.04 -6.86 -4.81
CA THR A 319 -7.87 -7.87 -4.14
C THR A 319 -9.35 -7.54 -4.30
N HIS A 320 -9.72 -6.29 -4.05
CA HIS A 320 -11.10 -5.81 -4.21
C HIS A 320 -11.61 -6.03 -5.64
N ARG A 321 -10.86 -5.62 -6.66
CA ARG A 321 -11.22 -5.84 -8.06
C ARG A 321 -11.36 -7.32 -8.40
N LEU A 322 -10.41 -8.16 -7.96
CA LEU A 322 -10.47 -9.60 -8.17
C LEU A 322 -11.76 -10.20 -7.65
N LEU A 323 -12.18 -9.82 -6.45
CA LEU A 323 -13.42 -10.31 -5.83
C LEU A 323 -14.67 -9.80 -6.56
N GLN A 324 -14.65 -8.56 -7.07
CA GLN A 324 -15.76 -8.03 -7.90
C GLN A 324 -15.89 -8.78 -9.23
N GLU A 325 -14.76 -9.02 -9.90
CA GLU A 325 -14.74 -9.72 -11.20
C GLU A 325 -14.97 -11.24 -11.05
N ASN A 326 -14.58 -11.82 -9.91
CA ASN A 326 -14.65 -13.24 -9.61
C ASN A 326 -15.22 -13.51 -8.21
N PRO A 327 -16.53 -13.35 -7.98
CA PRO A 327 -17.12 -13.53 -6.66
C PRO A 327 -16.90 -14.93 -6.04
N GLY A 328 -16.67 -15.94 -6.87
CA GLY A 328 -16.36 -17.30 -6.44
C GLY A 328 -15.00 -17.48 -5.76
N LEU A 329 -14.16 -16.44 -5.71
CA LEU A 329 -12.88 -16.46 -4.97
C LEU A 329 -13.06 -16.23 -3.48
N SER A 330 -14.20 -15.70 -3.00
CA SER A 330 -14.47 -15.53 -1.57
C SER A 330 -14.33 -16.86 -0.82
N GLY A 331 -13.64 -16.85 0.30
CA GLY A 331 -13.28 -18.04 1.08
C GLY A 331 -12.05 -18.80 0.55
N GLY A 332 -11.56 -18.49 -0.64
CA GLY A 332 -10.35 -19.08 -1.21
C GLY A 332 -9.05 -18.52 -0.62
N LEU A 333 -7.95 -19.27 -0.76
CA LEU A 333 -6.64 -18.85 -0.31
C LEU A 333 -5.99 -17.90 -1.31
N ALA A 334 -5.48 -16.77 -0.84
CA ALA A 334 -4.71 -15.84 -1.65
C ALA A 334 -3.34 -15.57 -1.04
N LEU A 335 -2.29 -15.67 -1.87
CA LEU A 335 -0.96 -15.18 -1.50
C LEU A 335 -0.88 -13.69 -1.82
N GLN A 336 -0.67 -12.87 -0.80
CA GLN A 336 -0.42 -11.43 -0.91
C GLN A 336 1.04 -11.15 -0.62
N ILE A 337 1.70 -10.34 -1.44
CA ILE A 337 3.10 -9.94 -1.25
C ILE A 337 3.33 -8.50 -1.68
N GLY A 338 3.85 -7.69 -0.74
CA GLY A 338 4.27 -6.31 -0.94
C GLY A 338 5.78 -6.14 -0.84
N PHE A 339 6.32 -5.21 -1.59
CA PHE A 339 7.74 -4.84 -1.54
C PHE A 339 7.92 -3.40 -2.04
N GLY A 340 8.88 -2.69 -1.49
CA GLY A 340 9.07 -1.28 -1.82
C GLY A 340 10.31 -0.65 -1.21
N ALA A 341 10.27 0.68 -1.13
CA ALA A 341 11.37 1.48 -0.59
C ALA A 341 11.81 1.01 0.79
N GLY A 342 13.14 1.00 1.00
CA GLY A 342 13.72 0.60 2.26
C GLY A 342 14.96 -0.29 2.12
N LEU A 343 15.17 -1.27 1.18
CA LEU A 343 14.06 -2.02 0.59
C LEU A 343 13.38 -2.86 1.67
N VAL A 344 12.07 -2.95 1.62
CA VAL A 344 11.28 -3.74 2.57
C VAL A 344 10.34 -4.67 1.83
N PHE A 345 9.93 -5.77 2.49
CA PHE A 345 8.99 -6.73 1.93
C PHE A 345 8.11 -7.35 3.01
N GLY A 346 6.93 -7.79 2.63
CA GLY A 346 6.03 -8.56 3.48
C GLY A 346 5.13 -9.45 2.63
N ALA A 347 4.93 -10.68 3.07
CA ALA A 347 4.07 -11.65 2.41
C ALA A 347 3.29 -12.48 3.42
N GLN A 348 2.06 -12.80 3.12
CA GLN A 348 1.22 -13.72 3.87
C GLN A 348 0.19 -14.39 2.96
N VAL A 349 -0.23 -15.59 3.35
CA VAL A 349 -1.41 -16.24 2.78
C VAL A 349 -2.63 -15.82 3.59
N VAL A 350 -3.69 -15.43 2.93
CA VAL A 350 -4.94 -15.02 3.57
C VAL A 350 -6.13 -15.77 2.97
N VAL A 351 -7.16 -15.98 3.76
CA VAL A 351 -8.49 -16.35 3.27
C VAL A 351 -9.17 -15.08 2.78
N LEU A 352 -9.59 -15.06 1.52
CA LEU A 352 -10.30 -13.92 0.92
C LEU A 352 -11.66 -13.71 1.60
N PRO A 353 -12.06 -12.46 1.90
CA PRO A 353 -13.34 -12.15 2.53
C PRO A 353 -14.55 -12.47 1.65
#